data_7d2697a45b39a7576d4430b16c4e3b6f
#
_entry.id   7d2697a45b39a7576d4430b16c4e3b6f
#
_cell.length_a   1.000
_cell.length_b   1.000
_cell.length_c   1.000
_cell.angle_alpha   90.00
_cell.angle_beta   90.00
_cell.angle_gamma   90.00
#
_symmetry.space_group_name_H-M   'P 1'
#
loop_
_entity.id
_entity.type
_entity.pdbx_description
1 polymer ?
#
loop_
_entity_poly.entity_id
_entity_poly.type
_entity_poly.pdbx_seq_one_letter_code
_entity_poly.pdbx_strand_id
1 'polypeptide(L)'
;MDKIHITKNIIDKKDLEQIILYLKNTPVMIDESGYSPFGVYAGNGSPVLPELLGKYYDKIKGIIETSFNCKVYDEGVTSIVEMKTGDSMPVHLDHGSAQNESVGLKTGAGYPSRDLSSVLYYNDDYEGGEIYFPEQDLLVKPEPGMFICFPAKDGFPHQVKEIKSGYRWCSTNFWCIKKD
;
A
#
# COMPACT_ATOMS: atom_id res chain seq x y z
N MET A 1 14.64 -8.87 -10.76
CA MET A 1 13.67 -8.35 -9.75
C MET A 1 12.29 -8.87 -10.10
N ASP A 2 12.08 -10.18 -10.00
CA ASP A 2 10.88 -10.78 -10.60
C ASP A 2 10.11 -11.59 -9.56
N LYS A 3 9.86 -10.98 -8.38
CA LYS A 3 9.15 -11.66 -7.30
C LYS A 3 8.29 -10.71 -6.48
N ILE A 4 7.23 -11.28 -5.90
CA ILE A 4 6.45 -10.68 -4.84
C ILE A 4 7.05 -11.15 -3.51
N HIS A 5 7.41 -10.21 -2.65
CA HIS A 5 7.93 -10.49 -1.32
C HIS A 5 6.85 -10.24 -0.28
N ILE A 6 6.62 -11.22 0.59
CA ILE A 6 5.62 -11.14 1.66
C ILE A 6 6.31 -11.39 2.99
N THR A 7 6.11 -10.50 3.94
CA THR A 7 6.59 -10.64 5.33
C THR A 7 5.45 -10.38 6.29
N LYS A 8 5.33 -11.18 7.34
CA LYS A 8 4.30 -11.03 8.38
C LYS A 8 4.90 -10.41 9.64
N ASN A 9 4.04 -9.86 10.50
CA ASN A 9 4.42 -9.33 11.81
C ASN A 9 5.49 -8.22 11.74
N ILE A 10 5.34 -7.30 10.78
CA ILE A 10 6.25 -6.15 10.67
C ILE A 10 6.06 -5.20 11.84
N ILE A 11 4.81 -4.96 12.23
CA ILE A 11 4.44 -4.05 13.32
C ILE A 11 4.21 -4.87 14.59
N ASP A 12 4.71 -4.36 15.72
CA ASP A 12 4.45 -4.94 17.02
C ASP A 12 2.95 -4.83 17.36
N LYS A 13 2.41 -5.86 18.01
CA LYS A 13 0.98 -5.96 18.31
C LYS A 13 0.46 -4.71 19.04
N LYS A 14 1.21 -4.20 20.02
CA LYS A 14 0.83 -3.00 20.78
C LYS A 14 0.71 -1.76 19.90
N ASP A 15 1.66 -1.56 19.00
CA ASP A 15 1.66 -0.40 18.10
C ASP A 15 0.53 -0.54 17.06
N LEU A 16 0.29 -1.77 16.58
CA LEU A 16 -0.82 -2.07 15.68
C LEU A 16 -2.18 -1.73 16.32
N GLU A 17 -2.38 -2.13 17.58
CA GLU A 17 -3.60 -1.79 18.34
C GLU A 17 -3.78 -0.27 18.48
N GLN A 18 -2.69 0.48 18.69
CA GLN A 18 -2.73 1.95 18.75
C GLN A 18 -3.09 2.57 17.39
N ILE A 19 -2.51 2.07 16.30
CA ILE A 19 -2.85 2.53 14.95
C ILE A 19 -4.33 2.29 14.66
N ILE A 20 -4.83 1.08 14.92
CA ILE A 20 -6.25 0.73 14.70
C ILE A 20 -7.17 1.61 15.55
N LEU A 21 -6.82 1.81 16.82
CA LEU A 21 -7.61 2.67 17.70
C LEU A 21 -7.66 4.12 17.18
N TYR A 22 -6.54 4.62 16.69
CA TYR A 22 -6.47 5.95 16.07
C TYR A 22 -7.37 6.02 14.83
N LEU A 23 -7.27 5.05 13.92
CA LEU A 23 -8.05 5.02 12.68
C LEU A 23 -9.56 4.96 12.96
N LYS A 24 -9.98 4.14 13.92
CA LYS A 24 -11.41 4.02 14.32
C LYS A 24 -11.99 5.32 14.93
N ASN A 25 -11.15 6.18 15.49
CA ASN A 25 -11.59 7.40 16.17
C ASN A 25 -11.26 8.69 15.40
N THR A 26 -10.61 8.60 14.26
CA THR A 26 -10.22 9.77 13.46
C THR A 26 -11.04 9.80 12.17
N PRO A 27 -11.70 10.93 11.85
CA PRO A 27 -12.41 11.06 10.60
C PRO A 27 -11.47 10.85 9.40
N VAL A 28 -11.90 10.05 8.44
CA VAL A 28 -11.22 9.91 7.17
C VAL A 28 -11.38 11.19 6.36
N MET A 29 -10.33 11.59 5.65
CA MET A 29 -10.39 12.69 4.69
C MET A 29 -10.63 12.12 3.29
N ILE A 30 -11.48 12.80 2.53
CA ILE A 30 -11.59 12.54 1.10
C ILE A 30 -10.44 13.27 0.41
N ASP A 31 -9.69 12.57 -0.41
CA ASP A 31 -8.64 13.18 -1.21
C ASP A 31 -9.25 14.00 -2.34
N GLU A 32 -9.44 15.32 -2.10
CA GLU A 32 -9.96 16.25 -3.11
C GLU A 32 -9.03 16.45 -4.29
N SER A 33 -7.74 16.06 -4.18
CA SER A 33 -6.79 16.12 -5.30
C SER A 33 -7.09 15.07 -6.37
N GLY A 34 -7.92 14.05 -6.03
CA GLY A 34 -8.24 12.92 -6.88
C GLY A 34 -7.08 11.95 -7.09
N TYR A 35 -6.07 12.02 -6.22
CA TYR A 35 -4.95 11.08 -6.21
C TYR A 35 -5.38 9.68 -5.73
N SER A 36 -6.24 9.65 -4.72
CA SER A 36 -6.84 8.40 -4.23
C SER A 36 -8.36 8.46 -4.37
N PRO A 37 -9.01 7.46 -4.97
CA PRO A 37 -10.46 7.34 -4.98
C PRO A 37 -11.03 6.94 -3.60
N PHE A 38 -10.17 6.65 -2.63
CA PHE A 38 -10.51 6.16 -1.30
C PHE A 38 -10.26 7.19 -0.23
N GLY A 39 -10.83 6.97 0.96
CA GLY A 39 -10.54 7.78 2.12
C GLY A 39 -9.06 7.69 2.53
N VAL A 40 -8.47 8.81 2.92
CA VAL A 40 -7.06 8.92 3.28
C VAL A 40 -6.91 9.51 4.68
N TYR A 41 -6.09 8.89 5.50
CA TYR A 41 -5.62 9.45 6.76
C TYR A 41 -4.25 10.10 6.52
N ALA A 42 -4.24 11.34 6.05
CA ALA A 42 -3.02 12.13 6.00
C ALA A 42 -2.84 12.77 7.36
N GLY A 43 -1.80 12.43 8.06
CA GLY A 43 -1.30 12.99 9.34
C GLY A 43 -1.99 14.15 10.08
N ASN A 44 -3.13 14.59 9.69
CA ASN A 44 -4.10 15.61 10.20
C ASN A 44 -3.61 16.47 11.38
N GLY A 45 -2.30 16.81 11.42
CA GLY A 45 -1.70 17.53 12.53
C GLY A 45 -1.46 16.69 13.80
N SER A 46 -1.87 15.42 13.82
CA SER A 46 -1.54 14.51 14.92
C SER A 46 -0.17 13.87 14.70
N PRO A 47 0.75 13.94 15.66
CA PRO A 47 2.06 13.30 15.56
C PRO A 47 2.00 11.77 15.69
N VAL A 48 0.87 11.22 16.14
CA VAL A 48 0.76 9.80 16.52
C VAL A 48 1.04 8.86 15.36
N LEU A 49 0.37 9.05 14.21
CA LEU A 49 0.61 8.18 13.05
C LEU A 49 2.00 8.33 12.46
N PRO A 50 2.50 9.55 12.16
CA PRO A 50 3.86 9.72 11.68
C PRO A 50 4.92 9.14 12.60
N GLU A 51 4.76 9.26 13.91
CA GLU A 51 5.69 8.72 14.89
C GLU A 51 5.67 7.18 14.90
N LEU A 52 4.47 6.57 14.96
CA LEU A 52 4.31 5.12 14.92
C LEU A 52 4.80 4.51 13.61
N LEU A 53 4.46 5.11 12.47
CA LEU A 53 4.89 4.62 11.16
C LEU A 53 6.39 4.83 10.96
N GLY A 54 6.93 5.96 11.40
CA GLY A 54 8.36 6.27 11.34
C GLY A 54 9.23 5.24 12.07
N LYS A 55 8.73 4.69 13.18
CA LYS A 55 9.40 3.60 13.92
C LYS A 55 9.72 2.38 13.06
N TYR A 56 8.88 2.09 12.06
CA TYR A 56 9.02 0.90 11.21
C TYR A 56 9.68 1.19 9.86
N TYR A 57 9.96 2.44 9.54
CA TYR A 57 10.49 2.85 8.25
C TYR A 57 11.81 2.15 7.91
N ASP A 58 12.80 2.20 8.78
CA ASP A 58 14.11 1.58 8.53
C ASP A 58 14.02 0.05 8.43
N LYS A 59 13.14 -0.57 9.23
CA LYS A 59 12.87 -2.01 9.15
C LYS A 59 12.28 -2.39 7.79
N ILE A 60 11.27 -1.66 7.32
CA ILE A 60 10.64 -1.88 6.01
C ILE A 60 11.66 -1.70 4.89
N LYS A 61 12.38 -0.59 4.92
CA LYS A 61 13.43 -0.29 3.94
C LYS A 61 14.48 -1.39 3.88
N GLY A 62 14.97 -1.86 5.04
CA GLY A 62 15.94 -2.95 5.13
C GLY A 62 15.42 -4.27 4.53
N ILE A 63 14.12 -4.59 4.75
CA ILE A 63 13.47 -5.75 4.13
C ILE A 63 13.46 -5.61 2.60
N ILE A 64 13.08 -4.46 2.07
CA ILE A 64 13.05 -4.19 0.63
C ILE A 64 14.46 -4.33 0.04
N GLU A 65 15.43 -3.63 0.60
CA GLU A 65 16.82 -3.63 0.13
C GLU A 65 17.40 -5.05 0.10
N THR A 66 17.15 -5.84 1.15
CA THR A 66 17.61 -7.23 1.23
C THR A 66 16.88 -8.11 0.23
N SER A 67 15.55 -7.97 0.13
CA SER A 67 14.73 -8.85 -0.72
C SER A 67 14.99 -8.64 -2.21
N PHE A 68 15.27 -7.40 -2.62
CA PHE A 68 15.48 -7.03 -4.02
C PHE A 68 16.95 -6.78 -4.39
N ASN A 69 17.85 -6.94 -3.42
CA ASN A 69 19.29 -6.71 -3.59
C ASN A 69 19.60 -5.36 -4.25
N CYS A 70 19.04 -4.28 -3.70
CA CYS A 70 19.18 -2.92 -4.20
C CYS A 70 19.19 -1.92 -3.04
N LYS A 71 19.52 -0.67 -3.31
CA LYS A 71 19.32 0.46 -2.40
C LYS A 71 18.12 1.27 -2.86
N VAL A 72 17.27 1.69 -1.92
CA VAL A 72 16.05 2.42 -2.24
C VAL A 72 15.92 3.73 -1.46
N TYR A 73 15.11 4.62 -2.00
CA TYR A 73 14.51 5.75 -1.28
C TYR A 73 13.01 5.80 -1.61
N ASP A 74 12.21 6.38 -0.73
CA ASP A 74 10.78 6.55 -0.96
C ASP A 74 10.48 7.88 -1.67
N GLU A 75 9.26 8.01 -2.21
CA GLU A 75 8.76 9.25 -2.80
C GLU A 75 8.13 10.20 -1.76
N GLY A 76 8.16 9.86 -0.48
CA GLY A 76 8.00 10.80 0.63
C GLY A 76 6.68 10.87 1.36
N VAL A 77 5.55 10.39 0.92
CA VAL A 77 4.30 10.49 1.70
C VAL A 77 3.68 9.14 1.97
N THR A 78 3.76 8.71 3.22
CA THR A 78 3.00 7.55 3.69
C THR A 78 1.61 8.01 4.12
N SER A 79 0.60 7.60 3.40
CA SER A 79 -0.80 7.76 3.80
C SER A 79 -1.41 6.40 4.12
N ILE A 80 -2.33 6.37 5.08
CA ILE A 80 -3.17 5.20 5.30
C ILE A 80 -4.43 5.37 4.48
N VAL A 81 -4.70 4.40 3.63
CA VAL A 81 -5.88 4.34 2.78
C VAL A 81 -6.96 3.52 3.48
N GLU A 82 -8.17 4.05 3.53
CA GLU A 82 -9.37 3.33 3.93
C GLU A 82 -10.19 2.92 2.71
N MET A 83 -10.43 1.62 2.58
CA MET A 83 -11.41 1.06 1.65
C MET A 83 -12.56 0.47 2.47
N LYS A 84 -13.79 0.72 2.05
CA LYS A 84 -15.02 0.28 2.72
C LYS A 84 -15.86 -0.63 1.84
N THR A 85 -16.93 -1.17 2.38
CA THR A 85 -17.89 -2.01 1.64
C THR A 85 -18.29 -1.40 0.30
N GLY A 86 -18.11 -2.17 -0.77
CA GLY A 86 -18.33 -1.79 -2.16
C GLY A 86 -17.09 -1.26 -2.89
N ASP A 87 -16.04 -0.88 -2.17
CA ASP A 87 -14.79 -0.42 -2.78
C ASP A 87 -14.00 -1.60 -3.36
N SER A 88 -13.36 -1.35 -4.48
CA SER A 88 -12.42 -2.27 -5.16
C SER A 88 -11.40 -1.47 -5.96
N MET A 89 -10.29 -2.07 -6.32
CA MET A 89 -9.34 -1.50 -7.27
C MET A 89 -9.24 -2.43 -8.48
N PRO A 90 -9.52 -1.96 -9.71
CA PRO A 90 -9.37 -2.78 -10.91
C PRO A 90 -7.90 -3.17 -11.14
N VAL A 91 -7.67 -4.07 -12.07
CA VAL A 91 -6.31 -4.47 -12.47
C VAL A 91 -5.54 -3.26 -12.99
N HIS A 92 -4.38 -2.99 -12.40
CA HIS A 92 -3.52 -1.85 -12.73
C HIS A 92 -2.05 -2.14 -12.46
N LEU A 93 -1.20 -1.25 -12.91
CA LEU A 93 0.21 -1.15 -12.55
C LEU A 93 0.42 0.15 -11.77
N ASP A 94 1.30 0.13 -10.78
CA ASP A 94 1.62 1.34 -9.99
C ASP A 94 2.56 2.30 -10.74
N HIS A 95 3.29 1.80 -11.72
CA HIS A 95 4.00 2.60 -12.70
C HIS A 95 3.02 3.07 -13.78
N GLY A 96 3.08 4.36 -14.18
CA GLY A 96 2.20 4.89 -15.21
C GLY A 96 2.30 4.10 -16.51
N SER A 97 1.18 3.56 -17.00
CA SER A 97 1.13 2.75 -18.22
C SER A 97 -0.17 3.00 -18.99
N ALA A 98 -0.15 2.70 -20.28
CA ALA A 98 -1.36 2.71 -21.11
C ALA A 98 -2.46 1.76 -20.59
N GLN A 99 -2.08 0.70 -19.86
CA GLN A 99 -3.03 -0.20 -19.21
C GLN A 99 -3.85 0.51 -18.12
N ASN A 100 -3.22 1.39 -17.34
CA ASN A 100 -3.92 2.17 -16.32
C ASN A 100 -4.93 3.14 -16.96
N GLU A 101 -4.58 3.76 -18.10
CA GLU A 101 -5.48 4.63 -18.84
C GLU A 101 -6.71 3.86 -19.35
N SER A 102 -6.53 2.64 -19.83
CA SER A 102 -7.62 1.81 -20.35
C SER A 102 -8.66 1.43 -19.29
N VAL A 103 -8.29 1.42 -18.02
CA VAL A 103 -9.18 1.15 -16.87
C VAL A 103 -9.61 2.43 -16.13
N GLY A 104 -9.33 3.60 -16.73
CA GLY A 104 -9.76 4.90 -16.18
C GLY A 104 -8.97 5.39 -14.98
N LEU A 105 -7.86 4.73 -14.64
CA LEU A 105 -6.93 5.22 -13.63
C LEU A 105 -6.07 6.30 -14.27
N LYS A 106 -5.96 7.45 -13.61
CA LYS A 106 -5.05 8.49 -14.05
C LYS A 106 -3.62 7.94 -13.97
N THR A 107 -3.03 7.67 -15.13
CA THR A 107 -1.61 7.42 -15.18
C THR A 107 -0.96 8.74 -14.80
N GLY A 108 -0.31 8.73 -13.64
CA GLY A 108 0.47 9.89 -13.27
C GLY A 108 1.54 10.09 -14.34
N ALA A 109 1.31 11.02 -15.26
CA ALA A 109 2.37 11.57 -16.11
C ALA A 109 3.56 12.11 -15.30
N GLY A 110 3.56 11.90 -13.97
CA GLY A 110 4.49 12.37 -12.97
C GLY A 110 5.25 11.31 -12.17
N TYR A 111 5.01 10.01 -12.36
CA TYR A 111 5.66 8.98 -11.54
C TYR A 111 6.47 7.94 -12.33
N PRO A 112 7.34 8.34 -13.25
CA PRO A 112 8.20 7.39 -13.99
C PRO A 112 9.29 6.76 -13.12
N SER A 113 9.40 7.15 -11.87
CA SER A 113 10.46 6.75 -10.95
C SER A 113 10.09 5.58 -10.04
N ARG A 114 8.82 5.14 -10.00
CA ARG A 114 8.41 4.02 -9.15
C ARG A 114 8.97 2.71 -9.64
N ASP A 115 9.95 2.19 -8.94
CA ASP A 115 10.57 0.90 -9.25
C ASP A 115 9.92 -0.25 -8.50
N LEU A 116 9.55 -0.02 -7.23
CA LEU A 116 8.89 -0.99 -6.38
C LEU A 116 7.67 -0.36 -5.70
N SER A 117 6.67 -1.18 -5.46
CA SER A 117 5.48 -0.86 -4.67
C SER A 117 5.45 -1.69 -3.42
N SER A 118 4.92 -1.14 -2.34
CA SER A 118 4.71 -1.88 -1.11
C SER A 118 3.38 -1.53 -0.45
N VAL A 119 2.79 -2.52 0.21
CA VAL A 119 1.56 -2.37 0.98
C VAL A 119 1.76 -2.95 2.37
N LEU A 120 1.44 -2.17 3.39
CA LEU A 120 1.44 -2.57 4.79
C LEU A 120 -0.01 -2.58 5.29
N TYR A 121 -0.46 -3.70 5.83
CA TYR A 121 -1.85 -3.90 6.26
C TYR A 121 -1.98 -3.77 7.77
N TYR A 122 -3.08 -3.17 8.22
CA TYR A 122 -3.30 -2.88 9.64
C TYR A 122 -4.37 -3.76 10.27
N ASN A 123 -5.34 -4.28 9.51
CA ASN A 123 -6.45 -5.07 10.05
C ASN A 123 -6.88 -6.20 9.11
N ASP A 124 -7.75 -7.09 9.62
CA ASP A 124 -8.40 -8.18 8.89
C ASP A 124 -9.87 -8.39 9.32
N ASP A 125 -10.43 -7.44 10.09
CA ASP A 125 -11.82 -7.45 10.55
C ASP A 125 -12.80 -6.97 9.46
N TYR A 126 -12.60 -7.47 8.21
CA TYR A 126 -13.43 -7.22 7.03
C TYR A 126 -13.48 -8.47 6.13
N GLU A 127 -14.42 -8.50 5.18
CA GLU A 127 -14.54 -9.55 4.17
C GLU A 127 -14.20 -9.02 2.77
N GLY A 128 -13.60 -9.87 1.94
CA GLY A 128 -13.08 -9.48 0.62
C GLY A 128 -11.75 -8.75 0.73
N GLY A 129 -11.45 -7.86 -0.21
CA GLY A 129 -10.27 -6.99 -0.17
C GLY A 129 -8.92 -7.70 -0.35
N GLU A 130 -8.93 -8.93 -0.82
CA GLU A 130 -7.70 -9.65 -1.18
C GLU A 130 -6.98 -8.89 -2.31
N ILE A 131 -5.64 -8.87 -2.25
CA ILE A 131 -4.84 -8.44 -3.39
C ILE A 131 -4.57 -9.64 -4.29
N TYR A 132 -4.84 -9.48 -5.59
CA TYR A 132 -4.66 -10.53 -6.60
C TYR A 132 -3.71 -10.07 -7.70
N PHE A 133 -2.73 -10.90 -7.98
CA PHE A 133 -1.75 -10.74 -9.05
C PHE A 133 -2.06 -11.74 -10.16
N PRO A 134 -2.74 -11.34 -11.24
CA PRO A 134 -3.23 -12.27 -12.26
C PRO A 134 -2.11 -12.99 -13.04
N GLU A 135 -0.98 -12.34 -13.30
CA GLU A 135 0.13 -12.98 -14.03
C GLU A 135 0.87 -14.02 -13.18
N GLN A 136 0.83 -13.93 -11.86
CA GLN A 136 1.42 -14.89 -10.93
C GLN A 136 0.40 -15.91 -10.42
N ASP A 137 -0.88 -15.76 -10.77
CA ASP A 137 -2.02 -16.48 -10.19
C ASP A 137 -1.97 -16.52 -8.64
N LEU A 138 -1.62 -15.38 -8.04
CA LEU A 138 -1.41 -15.25 -6.61
C LEU A 138 -2.51 -14.39 -5.99
N LEU A 139 -3.34 -15.01 -5.15
CA LEU A 139 -4.31 -14.34 -4.29
C LEU A 139 -3.78 -14.27 -2.86
N VAL A 140 -3.64 -13.08 -2.31
CA VAL A 140 -3.18 -12.88 -0.94
C VAL A 140 -4.31 -12.27 -0.12
N LYS A 141 -4.70 -12.97 0.95
CA LYS A 141 -5.58 -12.42 1.97
C LYS A 141 -4.72 -11.63 2.97
N PRO A 142 -4.97 -10.32 3.15
CA PRO A 142 -4.22 -9.51 4.11
C PRO A 142 -4.40 -10.00 5.55
N GLU A 143 -3.32 -9.85 6.33
CA GLU A 143 -3.31 -10.07 7.79
C GLU A 143 -2.75 -8.82 8.49
N PRO A 144 -3.15 -8.53 9.74
CA PRO A 144 -2.61 -7.41 10.50
C PRO A 144 -1.07 -7.48 10.62
N GLY A 145 -0.38 -6.40 10.28
CA GLY A 145 1.08 -6.34 10.25
C GLY A 145 1.74 -7.08 9.08
N MET A 146 0.95 -7.54 8.08
CA MET A 146 1.50 -8.10 6.84
C MET A 146 2.03 -6.97 5.95
N PHE A 147 3.19 -7.22 5.35
CA PHE A 147 3.85 -6.35 4.39
C PHE A 147 4.07 -7.11 3.08
N ILE A 148 3.71 -6.49 1.97
CA ILE A 148 3.93 -6.99 0.62
C ILE A 148 4.75 -5.97 -0.14
N CYS A 149 5.77 -6.41 -0.89
CA CYS A 149 6.53 -5.57 -1.81
C CYS A 149 6.75 -6.29 -3.13
N PHE A 150 6.62 -5.56 -4.23
CA PHE A 150 6.70 -6.10 -5.59
C PHE A 150 7.16 -5.02 -6.58
N PRO A 151 7.65 -5.38 -7.78
CA PRO A 151 7.98 -4.42 -8.82
C PRO A 151 6.73 -3.63 -9.25
N ALA A 152 6.87 -2.30 -9.38
CA ALA A 152 5.78 -1.42 -9.80
C ALA A 152 5.50 -1.48 -11.31
N LYS A 153 6.41 -2.13 -12.08
CA LYS A 153 6.47 -2.16 -13.54
C LYS A 153 5.70 -3.35 -14.14
N ASP A 154 5.79 -3.46 -15.46
CA ASP A 154 5.23 -4.55 -16.25
C ASP A 154 5.56 -5.92 -15.66
N GLY A 155 4.61 -6.85 -15.76
CA GLY A 155 4.70 -8.20 -15.21
C GLY A 155 4.14 -8.33 -13.79
N PHE A 156 3.69 -7.23 -13.15
CA PHE A 156 3.08 -7.27 -11.82
C PHE A 156 1.76 -6.50 -11.76
N PRO A 157 0.85 -6.67 -12.75
CA PRO A 157 -0.48 -6.11 -12.64
C PRO A 157 -1.17 -6.70 -11.42
N HIS A 158 -1.91 -5.87 -10.70
CA HIS A 158 -2.62 -6.33 -9.52
C HIS A 158 -3.95 -5.60 -9.35
N GLN A 159 -4.83 -6.18 -8.57
CA GLN A 159 -6.13 -5.61 -8.22
C GLN A 159 -6.41 -5.83 -6.73
N VAL A 160 -7.30 -5.01 -6.18
CA VAL A 160 -7.91 -5.29 -4.88
C VAL A 160 -9.34 -5.76 -5.13
N LYS A 161 -9.66 -6.97 -4.66
CA LYS A 161 -11.02 -7.50 -4.74
C LYS A 161 -11.99 -6.63 -3.95
N GLU A 162 -13.26 -6.67 -4.31
CA GLU A 162 -14.30 -5.91 -3.62
C GLU A 162 -14.32 -6.19 -2.10
N ILE A 163 -14.41 -5.12 -1.32
CA ILE A 163 -14.70 -5.20 0.12
C ILE A 163 -16.17 -5.55 0.28
N LYS A 164 -16.47 -6.72 0.79
CA LYS A 164 -17.84 -7.23 0.97
C LYS A 164 -18.48 -6.72 2.25
N SER A 165 -17.69 -6.54 3.29
CA SER A 165 -18.12 -5.95 4.57
C SER A 165 -16.95 -5.37 5.35
N GLY A 166 -17.21 -4.32 6.15
CA GLY A 166 -16.21 -3.70 7.02
C GLY A 166 -15.35 -2.65 6.34
N TYR A 167 -14.17 -2.40 6.92
CA TYR A 167 -13.19 -1.42 6.49
C TYR A 167 -11.82 -2.07 6.40
N ARG A 168 -11.09 -1.84 5.31
CA ARG A 168 -9.73 -2.29 5.09
C ARG A 168 -8.78 -1.09 5.16
N TRP A 169 -7.83 -1.13 6.08
CA TRP A 169 -6.80 -0.11 6.23
C TRP A 169 -5.43 -0.62 5.82
N CYS A 170 -4.77 0.12 4.96
CA CYS A 170 -3.40 -0.17 4.53
C CYS A 170 -2.64 1.10 4.20
N SER A 171 -1.31 1.04 4.26
CA SER A 171 -0.44 2.05 3.67
C SER A 171 0.14 1.53 2.37
N THR A 172 0.11 2.36 1.33
CA THR A 172 0.80 2.09 0.06
C THR A 172 1.97 3.05 -0.07
N ASN A 173 3.16 2.51 -0.28
CA ASN A 173 4.38 3.29 -0.48
C ASN A 173 5.06 2.88 -1.78
N PHE A 174 5.69 3.86 -2.42
CA PHE A 174 6.43 3.69 -3.67
C PHE A 174 7.90 3.98 -3.45
N TRP A 175 8.75 3.18 -4.08
CA TRP A 175 10.18 3.20 -3.86
C TRP A 175 10.93 3.33 -5.18
N CYS A 176 11.93 4.18 -5.18
CA CYS A 176 12.86 4.34 -6.29
C CYS A 176 14.18 3.64 -5.96
N ILE A 177 14.73 2.93 -6.92
CA ILE A 177 16.06 2.30 -6.78
C ILE A 177 17.13 3.35 -7.01
N LYS A 178 18.09 3.42 -6.09
CA LYS A 178 19.27 4.26 -6.27
C LYS A 178 20.08 3.70 -7.43
N LYS A 179 20.33 4.52 -8.42
CA LYS A 179 21.29 4.23 -9.51
C LYS A 179 22.67 4.62 -9.00
N ASP A 180 23.62 3.71 -9.14
CA ASP A 180 25.05 3.99 -8.89
C ASP A 180 25.58 5.02 -9.88
#